data_df80db4964438dda9ffa63eb78dcd94e
#
_entry.id   df80db4964438dda9ffa63eb78dcd94e
#
_cell.length_a   1.000
_cell.length_b   1.000
_cell.length_c   1.000
_cell.angle_alpha   90.00
_cell.angle_beta   90.00
_cell.angle_gamma   90.00
#
_symmetry.space_group_name_H-M   'P 1'
#
loop_
_entity.id
_entity.type
_entity.pdbx_description
1 polymer ?
#
loop_
_entity_poly.entity_id
_entity_poly.type
_entity_poly.pdbx_seq_one_letter_code
_entity_poly.pdbx_strand_id
1 'polypeptide(L)'
;MTTILQVNSAARSQGAQSTLLASELVAKLKTKFTGAQVTVRDLLSEGTTHLNDHTLGAFFTPGDKRNAEQQQVVDRSDALITELQAADIIVLAVPMYNFGISSQLKAYFDWIARAGVTFRYTPEGVPEGLVKGKKVYVVAARGGKYSGTPNDTQTPYLKTFLGFLGMTDVEFIYAEGLAMGEAAANDARASARQAIAAV
;
A
#
# COMPACT_ATOMS: atom_id res chain seq x y z
N MET A 1 -5.58 2.43 -21.44
CA MET A 1 -5.62 3.69 -20.64
C MET A 1 -5.01 3.34 -19.28
N THR A 2 -4.01 4.07 -18.82
CA THR A 2 -3.31 3.75 -17.56
C THR A 2 -4.19 4.07 -16.36
N THR A 3 -4.26 3.15 -15.40
CA THR A 3 -5.00 3.29 -14.14
C THR A 3 -4.03 3.38 -12.97
N ILE A 4 -4.23 4.35 -12.08
CA ILE A 4 -3.38 4.62 -10.92
C ILE A 4 -4.23 4.50 -9.65
N LEU A 5 -3.79 3.67 -8.71
CA LEU A 5 -4.38 3.60 -7.38
C LEU A 5 -3.43 4.27 -6.38
N GLN A 6 -3.88 5.35 -5.75
CA GLN A 6 -3.19 5.97 -4.63
C GLN A 6 -3.82 5.49 -3.32
N VAL A 7 -3.03 4.85 -2.46
CA VAL A 7 -3.46 4.40 -1.13
C VAL A 7 -2.82 5.28 -0.06
N ASN A 8 -3.63 6.06 0.64
CA ASN A 8 -3.21 6.90 1.75
C ASN A 8 -3.37 6.16 3.07
N SER A 9 -2.27 6.01 3.83
CA SER A 9 -2.29 5.23 5.06
C SER A 9 -1.90 6.01 6.32
N ALA A 10 -1.84 7.34 6.22
CA ALA A 10 -1.52 8.18 7.37
C ALA A 10 -2.65 8.19 8.40
N ALA A 11 -2.29 8.18 9.69
CA ALA A 11 -3.24 8.37 10.80
C ALA A 11 -3.62 9.84 11.00
N ARG A 12 -3.25 10.73 10.06
CA ARG A 12 -3.58 12.16 10.06
C ARG A 12 -4.42 12.48 8.83
N SER A 13 -5.50 13.22 9.03
CA SER A 13 -6.34 13.72 7.94
C SER A 13 -5.69 14.88 7.17
N GLN A 14 -4.77 15.62 7.79
CA GLN A 14 -4.13 16.78 7.17
C GLN A 14 -2.61 16.80 7.43
N GLY A 15 -1.85 17.35 6.48
CA GLY A 15 -0.42 17.59 6.62
C GLY A 15 0.45 16.34 6.66
N ALA A 16 -0.08 15.17 6.32
CA ALA A 16 0.69 13.93 6.25
C ALA A 16 1.69 13.98 5.08
N GLN A 17 2.99 13.99 5.40
CA GLN A 17 4.03 14.16 4.37
C GLN A 17 4.02 13.04 3.33
N SER A 18 3.77 11.78 3.73
CA SER A 18 3.63 10.66 2.80
C SER A 18 2.50 10.88 1.80
N THR A 19 1.34 11.36 2.26
CA THR A 19 0.17 11.64 1.40
C THR A 19 0.44 12.80 0.44
N LEU A 20 1.06 13.89 0.93
CA LEU A 20 1.39 15.05 0.09
C LEU A 20 2.37 14.66 -1.03
N LEU A 21 3.46 13.98 -0.70
CA LEU A 21 4.45 13.53 -1.69
C LEU A 21 3.89 12.46 -2.64
N ALA A 22 3.02 11.56 -2.16
CA ALA A 22 2.34 10.61 -3.04
C ALA A 22 1.42 11.31 -4.03
N SER A 23 0.72 12.36 -3.62
CA SER A 23 -0.11 13.16 -4.52
C SER A 23 0.73 13.95 -5.54
N GLU A 24 1.91 14.45 -5.16
CA GLU A 24 2.87 15.06 -6.09
C GLU A 24 3.36 14.03 -7.13
N LEU A 25 3.65 12.79 -6.70
CA LEU A 25 4.01 11.69 -7.61
C LEU A 25 2.87 11.34 -8.58
N VAL A 26 1.64 11.21 -8.07
CA VAL A 26 0.48 10.94 -8.92
C VAL A 26 0.25 12.07 -9.94
N ALA A 27 0.43 13.32 -9.55
CA ALA A 27 0.37 14.45 -10.48
C ALA A 27 1.43 14.33 -11.59
N LYS A 28 2.67 13.95 -11.24
CA LYS A 28 3.75 13.69 -12.21
C LYS A 28 3.41 12.53 -13.14
N LEU A 29 2.90 11.42 -12.60
CA LEU A 29 2.47 10.25 -13.39
C LEU A 29 1.34 10.61 -14.38
N LYS A 30 0.40 11.46 -13.99
CA LYS A 30 -0.65 11.97 -14.91
C LYS A 30 -0.10 12.77 -16.06
N THR A 31 0.98 13.50 -15.88
CA THR A 31 1.64 14.20 -17.01
C THR A 31 2.36 13.23 -17.93
N LYS A 32 2.95 12.17 -17.40
CA LYS A 32 3.64 11.12 -18.15
C LYS A 32 2.67 10.21 -18.91
N PHE A 33 1.54 9.86 -18.29
CA PHE A 33 0.50 9.01 -18.86
C PHE A 33 -0.79 9.81 -19.11
N THR A 34 -0.82 10.53 -20.22
CA THR A 34 -1.97 11.37 -20.60
C THR A 34 -3.26 10.57 -20.61
N GLY A 35 -4.29 11.08 -19.92
CA GLY A 35 -5.57 10.40 -19.79
C GLY A 35 -5.62 9.33 -18.67
N ALA A 36 -4.58 9.18 -17.84
CA ALA A 36 -4.58 8.25 -16.74
C ALA A 36 -5.75 8.51 -15.77
N GLN A 37 -6.46 7.44 -15.42
CA GLN A 37 -7.50 7.46 -14.39
C GLN A 37 -6.87 7.24 -13.01
N VAL A 38 -7.30 8.01 -12.01
CA VAL A 38 -6.78 7.93 -10.65
C VAL A 38 -7.91 7.60 -9.69
N THR A 39 -7.72 6.54 -8.92
CA THR A 39 -8.53 6.21 -7.75
C THR A 39 -7.71 6.51 -6.50
N VAL A 40 -8.31 7.18 -5.52
CA VAL A 40 -7.67 7.46 -4.23
C VAL A 40 -8.41 6.68 -3.15
N ARG A 41 -7.68 5.83 -2.43
CA ARG A 41 -8.15 5.09 -1.26
C ARG A 41 -7.55 5.72 -0.01
N ASP A 42 -8.37 6.34 0.81
CA ASP A 42 -7.95 6.88 2.11
C ASP A 42 -8.35 5.93 3.24
N LEU A 43 -7.36 5.22 3.79
CA LEU A 43 -7.58 4.20 4.81
C LEU A 43 -7.98 4.80 6.17
N LEU A 44 -7.82 6.10 6.38
CA LEU A 44 -8.27 6.76 7.60
C LEU A 44 -9.79 6.94 7.60
N SER A 45 -10.37 7.36 6.48
CA SER A 45 -11.81 7.63 6.35
C SER A 45 -12.64 6.37 6.06
N GLU A 46 -12.05 5.35 5.45
CA GLU A 46 -12.78 4.19 4.94
C GLU A 46 -12.80 2.98 5.87
N GLY A 47 -12.19 3.09 7.05
CA GLY A 47 -12.37 2.19 8.18
C GLY A 47 -12.22 0.68 7.88
N THR A 48 -11.04 0.24 7.38
CA THR A 48 -10.73 -1.20 7.41
C THR A 48 -10.63 -1.67 8.86
N THR A 49 -11.40 -2.70 9.21
CA THR A 49 -11.33 -3.32 10.53
C THR A 49 -10.16 -4.30 10.61
N HIS A 50 -9.64 -4.52 11.82
CA HIS A 50 -8.67 -5.59 12.04
C HIS A 50 -9.30 -6.97 11.78
N LEU A 51 -8.47 -7.94 11.39
CA LEU A 51 -8.91 -9.34 11.29
C LEU A 51 -9.40 -9.84 12.66
N ASN A 52 -10.47 -10.60 12.61
CA ASN A 52 -11.04 -11.30 13.77
C ASN A 52 -11.67 -12.61 13.29
N ASP A 53 -12.19 -13.42 14.24
CA ASP A 53 -12.78 -14.72 13.95
C ASP A 53 -13.91 -14.64 12.91
N HIS A 54 -14.71 -13.57 12.95
CA HIS A 54 -15.81 -13.36 12.00
C HIS A 54 -15.27 -13.16 10.57
N THR A 55 -14.25 -12.29 10.40
CA THR A 55 -13.64 -12.01 9.11
C THR A 55 -12.93 -13.23 8.56
N LEU A 56 -12.12 -13.91 9.39
CA LEU A 56 -11.42 -15.13 9.00
C LEU A 56 -12.41 -16.24 8.67
N GLY A 57 -13.45 -16.40 9.48
CA GLY A 57 -14.53 -17.36 9.21
C GLY A 57 -15.19 -17.13 7.85
N ALA A 58 -15.46 -15.87 7.50
CA ALA A 58 -16.02 -15.53 6.19
C ALA A 58 -15.07 -15.89 5.03
N PHE A 59 -13.78 -15.58 5.17
CA PHE A 59 -12.77 -15.88 4.12
C PHE A 59 -12.57 -17.38 3.89
N PHE A 60 -12.66 -18.20 4.94
CA PHE A 60 -12.47 -19.65 4.85
C PHE A 60 -13.77 -20.42 4.53
N THR A 61 -14.94 -19.79 4.62
CA THR A 61 -16.20 -20.43 4.27
C THR A 61 -16.37 -20.51 2.74
N PRO A 62 -16.62 -21.70 2.16
CA PRO A 62 -16.94 -21.82 0.73
C PRO A 62 -18.13 -20.95 0.33
N GLY A 63 -18.12 -20.43 -0.91
CA GLY A 63 -19.11 -19.45 -1.36
C GLY A 63 -20.56 -19.91 -1.25
N ASP A 64 -20.83 -21.19 -1.55
CA ASP A 64 -22.14 -21.84 -1.47
C ASP A 64 -22.64 -22.07 -0.02
N LYS A 65 -21.76 -21.89 0.98
CA LYS A 65 -22.07 -22.09 2.39
C LYS A 65 -22.06 -20.82 3.22
N ARG A 66 -21.77 -19.67 2.61
CA ARG A 66 -21.74 -18.38 3.32
C ARG A 66 -23.14 -17.93 3.69
N ASN A 67 -23.31 -17.45 4.92
CA ASN A 67 -24.48 -16.65 5.28
C ASN A 67 -24.36 -15.21 4.73
N ALA A 68 -25.41 -14.40 4.88
CA ALA A 68 -25.45 -13.03 4.36
C ALA A 68 -24.36 -12.13 4.95
N GLU A 69 -24.06 -12.27 6.25
CA GLU A 69 -23.00 -11.47 6.90
C GLU A 69 -21.61 -11.84 6.40
N GLN A 70 -21.33 -13.13 6.26
CA GLN A 70 -20.07 -13.62 5.69
C GLN A 70 -19.89 -13.15 4.24
N GLN A 71 -20.98 -13.17 3.47
CA GLN A 71 -20.94 -12.68 2.09
C GLN A 71 -20.61 -11.18 2.04
N GLN A 72 -21.19 -10.34 2.89
CA GLN A 72 -20.86 -8.92 2.97
C GLN A 72 -19.38 -8.66 3.30
N VAL A 73 -18.78 -9.46 4.19
CA VAL A 73 -17.36 -9.40 4.50
C VAL A 73 -16.51 -9.70 3.26
N VAL A 74 -16.88 -10.76 2.55
CA VAL A 74 -16.17 -11.17 1.33
C VAL A 74 -16.32 -10.13 0.22
N ASP A 75 -17.54 -9.62 -0.01
CA ASP A 75 -17.81 -8.59 -1.01
C ASP A 75 -16.97 -7.33 -0.79
N ARG A 76 -16.78 -6.94 0.48
CA ARG A 76 -15.91 -5.82 0.83
C ARG A 76 -14.44 -6.10 0.49
N SER A 77 -13.94 -7.29 0.81
CA SER A 77 -12.58 -7.69 0.43
C SER A 77 -12.44 -7.77 -1.10
N ASP A 78 -13.41 -8.34 -1.79
CA ASP A 78 -13.41 -8.45 -3.25
C ASP A 78 -13.40 -7.07 -3.92
N ALA A 79 -14.10 -6.08 -3.38
CA ALA A 79 -14.06 -4.70 -3.87
C ALA A 79 -12.66 -4.09 -3.76
N LEU A 80 -11.97 -4.26 -2.61
CA LEU A 80 -10.59 -3.79 -2.40
C LEU A 80 -9.61 -4.49 -3.34
N ILE A 81 -9.77 -5.80 -3.54
CA ILE A 81 -8.92 -6.59 -4.44
C ILE A 81 -9.17 -6.20 -5.90
N THR A 82 -10.42 -6.00 -6.30
CA THR A 82 -10.77 -5.56 -7.65
C THR A 82 -10.13 -4.21 -7.98
N GLU A 83 -10.18 -3.26 -7.05
CA GLU A 83 -9.54 -1.95 -7.19
C GLU A 83 -8.03 -2.09 -7.34
N LEU A 84 -7.39 -2.92 -6.50
CA LEU A 84 -5.96 -3.20 -6.57
C LEU A 84 -5.57 -3.85 -7.91
N GLN A 85 -6.34 -4.84 -8.36
CA GLN A 85 -6.09 -5.57 -9.61
C GLN A 85 -6.34 -4.72 -10.86
N ALA A 86 -7.27 -3.78 -10.80
CA ALA A 86 -7.57 -2.85 -11.90
C ALA A 86 -6.45 -1.82 -12.12
N ALA A 87 -5.63 -1.53 -11.12
CA ALA A 87 -4.56 -0.55 -11.23
C ALA A 87 -3.35 -1.11 -12.00
N ASP A 88 -2.80 -0.34 -12.94
CA ASP A 88 -1.50 -0.59 -13.56
C ASP A 88 -0.35 -0.10 -12.67
N ILE A 89 -0.58 1.04 -12.00
CA ILE A 89 0.38 1.68 -11.10
C ILE A 89 -0.28 1.85 -9.72
N ILE A 90 0.44 1.46 -8.68
CA ILE A 90 0.01 1.59 -7.29
C ILE A 90 0.97 2.55 -6.59
N VAL A 91 0.44 3.59 -5.96
CA VAL A 91 1.21 4.55 -5.16
C VAL A 91 0.79 4.42 -3.70
N LEU A 92 1.67 3.85 -2.88
CA LEU A 92 1.45 3.68 -1.44
C LEU A 92 2.06 4.85 -0.68
N ALA A 93 1.24 5.67 -0.02
CA ALA A 93 1.68 6.71 0.89
C ALA A 93 1.88 6.11 2.29
N VAL A 94 3.13 5.89 2.70
CA VAL A 94 3.47 5.07 3.87
C VAL A 94 4.27 5.88 4.89
N PRO A 95 3.63 6.42 5.93
CA PRO A 95 4.36 6.99 7.07
C PRO A 95 4.94 5.86 7.93
N MET A 96 6.02 6.17 8.66
CA MET A 96 6.53 5.28 9.69
C MET A 96 5.94 5.66 11.05
N TYR A 97 5.31 4.72 11.71
CA TYR A 97 4.88 4.81 13.10
C TYR A 97 5.52 3.68 13.91
N ASN A 98 6.27 4.04 14.96
CA ASN A 98 6.89 3.06 15.84
C ASN A 98 7.66 1.96 15.08
N PHE A 99 8.50 2.37 14.10
CA PHE A 99 9.29 1.52 13.21
C PHE A 99 8.48 0.66 12.22
N GLY A 100 7.16 0.79 12.16
CA GLY A 100 6.29 0.01 11.29
C GLY A 100 5.43 0.84 10.35
N ILE A 101 4.60 0.15 9.59
CA ILE A 101 3.50 0.74 8.83
C ILE A 101 2.36 1.12 9.78
N SER A 102 1.43 1.95 9.34
CA SER A 102 0.22 2.24 10.12
C SER A 102 -0.65 0.99 10.32
N SER A 103 -1.42 0.95 11.40
CA SER A 103 -2.39 -0.13 11.64
C SER A 103 -3.45 -0.19 10.55
N GLN A 104 -3.82 0.96 9.97
CA GLN A 104 -4.75 1.04 8.84
C GLN A 104 -4.20 0.32 7.59
N LEU A 105 -2.90 0.54 7.27
CA LEU A 105 -2.27 -0.14 6.14
C LEU A 105 -2.13 -1.64 6.40
N LYS A 106 -1.80 -2.02 7.65
CA LYS A 106 -1.75 -3.44 8.02
C LYS A 106 -3.12 -4.08 7.86
N ALA A 107 -4.18 -3.45 8.33
CA ALA A 107 -5.55 -3.94 8.17
C ALA A 107 -5.92 -4.06 6.68
N TYR A 108 -5.64 -3.04 5.86
CA TYR A 108 -5.87 -3.11 4.41
C TYR A 108 -5.15 -4.30 3.77
N PHE A 109 -3.87 -4.51 4.11
CA PHE A 109 -3.09 -5.64 3.62
C PHE A 109 -3.70 -6.99 4.00
N ASP A 110 -4.20 -7.10 5.22
CA ASP A 110 -4.87 -8.32 5.70
C ASP A 110 -6.17 -8.59 4.94
N TRP A 111 -6.90 -7.55 4.53
CA TRP A 111 -8.14 -7.68 3.76
C TRP A 111 -7.92 -8.05 2.30
N ILE A 112 -6.77 -7.68 1.70
CA ILE A 112 -6.45 -8.01 0.31
C ILE A 112 -5.62 -9.29 0.15
N ALA A 113 -5.04 -9.83 1.22
CA ALA A 113 -4.27 -11.07 1.20
C ALA A 113 -5.21 -12.29 1.32
N ARG A 114 -5.76 -12.71 0.20
CA ARG A 114 -6.74 -13.82 0.14
C ARG A 114 -6.20 -15.01 -0.66
N ALA A 115 -6.16 -16.18 0.00
CA ALA A 115 -5.78 -17.44 -0.63
C ALA A 115 -6.72 -17.80 -1.79
N GLY A 116 -6.17 -18.18 -2.92
CA GLY A 116 -6.90 -18.47 -4.15
C GLY A 116 -7.34 -17.23 -4.94
N VAL A 117 -7.13 -16.01 -4.41
CA VAL A 117 -7.53 -14.75 -5.06
C VAL A 117 -6.33 -13.86 -5.38
N THR A 118 -5.51 -13.52 -4.39
CA THR A 118 -4.32 -12.67 -4.56
C THR A 118 -3.01 -13.42 -4.39
N PHE A 119 -3.05 -14.58 -3.81
CA PHE A 119 -1.95 -15.55 -3.77
C PHE A 119 -2.51 -16.98 -3.71
N ARG A 120 -1.68 -17.97 -4.00
CA ARG A 120 -1.96 -19.39 -3.80
C ARG A 120 -0.69 -20.15 -3.41
N TYR A 121 -0.86 -21.36 -2.97
CA TYR A 121 0.26 -22.31 -2.81
C TYR A 121 0.26 -23.30 -3.97
N THR A 122 1.46 -23.60 -4.50
CA THR A 122 1.64 -24.67 -5.49
C THR A 122 1.45 -26.03 -4.81
N PRO A 123 1.34 -27.13 -5.57
CA PRO A 123 1.31 -28.47 -5.00
C PRO A 123 2.51 -28.80 -4.10
N GLU A 124 3.65 -28.16 -4.36
CA GLU A 124 4.89 -28.30 -3.59
C GLU A 124 4.91 -27.40 -2.33
N GLY A 125 3.84 -26.64 -2.06
CA GLY A 125 3.73 -25.75 -0.92
C GLY A 125 4.42 -24.40 -1.07
N VAL A 126 4.87 -24.05 -2.29
CA VAL A 126 5.53 -22.76 -2.55
C VAL A 126 4.47 -21.67 -2.77
N PRO A 127 4.58 -20.50 -2.11
CA PRO A 127 3.64 -19.40 -2.35
C PRO A 127 3.85 -18.78 -3.74
N GLU A 128 2.76 -18.56 -4.45
CA GLU A 128 2.70 -17.85 -5.73
C GLU A 128 1.75 -16.65 -5.62
N GLY A 129 2.27 -15.44 -5.86
CA GLY A 129 1.47 -14.24 -5.93
C GLY A 129 0.71 -14.13 -7.26
N LEU A 130 -0.53 -13.69 -7.21
CA LEU A 130 -1.45 -13.61 -8.36
C LEU A 130 -1.67 -12.18 -8.85
N VAL A 131 -1.22 -11.15 -8.11
CA VAL A 131 -1.30 -9.73 -8.49
C VAL A 131 -0.03 -9.36 -9.26
N LYS A 132 0.02 -9.71 -10.55
CA LYS A 132 1.22 -9.55 -11.40
C LYS A 132 1.12 -8.32 -12.31
N GLY A 133 2.28 -7.87 -12.81
CA GLY A 133 2.35 -6.80 -13.83
C GLY A 133 2.05 -5.39 -13.29
N LYS A 134 2.20 -5.17 -11.99
CA LYS A 134 1.98 -3.88 -11.35
C LYS A 134 3.29 -3.16 -11.10
N LYS A 135 3.35 -1.86 -11.41
CA LYS A 135 4.40 -0.96 -10.92
C LYS A 135 3.95 -0.40 -9.57
N VAL A 136 4.76 -0.56 -8.54
CA VAL A 136 4.45 -0.05 -7.20
C VAL A 136 5.46 1.02 -6.80
N TYR A 137 4.99 2.19 -6.41
CA TYR A 137 5.77 3.22 -5.75
C TYR A 137 5.39 3.29 -4.28
N VAL A 138 6.38 3.20 -3.41
CA VAL A 138 6.21 3.37 -1.98
C VAL A 138 6.82 4.70 -1.57
N VAL A 139 5.98 5.67 -1.21
CA VAL A 139 6.40 6.98 -0.70
C VAL A 139 6.49 6.90 0.82
N ALA A 140 7.70 6.64 1.32
CA ALA A 140 7.99 6.40 2.73
C ALA A 140 8.40 7.71 3.44
N ALA A 141 7.55 8.19 4.37
CA ALA A 141 7.82 9.38 5.16
C ALA A 141 8.19 8.99 6.60
N ARG A 142 9.39 9.40 7.06
CA ARG A 142 10.00 8.94 8.30
C ARG A 142 10.57 10.09 9.12
N GLY A 143 10.35 10.06 10.43
CA GLY A 143 10.88 11.08 11.33
C GLY A 143 12.40 11.07 11.45
N GLY A 144 13.02 9.90 11.51
CA GLY A 144 14.48 9.69 11.49
C GLY A 144 14.98 9.22 10.13
N LYS A 145 16.26 8.80 10.09
CA LYS A 145 16.92 8.20 8.91
C LYS A 145 17.16 6.72 9.18
N TYR A 146 16.46 5.84 8.45
CA TYR A 146 16.47 4.40 8.71
C TYR A 146 16.84 3.57 7.48
N SER A 147 16.67 4.10 6.27
CA SER A 147 16.93 3.36 5.02
C SER A 147 18.36 2.82 4.99
N GLY A 148 18.49 1.50 4.76
CA GLY A 148 19.78 0.81 4.75
C GLY A 148 20.38 0.52 6.12
N THR A 149 19.67 0.81 7.22
CA THR A 149 20.12 0.50 8.59
C THR A 149 19.37 -0.73 9.14
N PRO A 150 19.88 -1.40 10.21
CA PRO A 150 19.18 -2.49 10.87
C PRO A 150 17.82 -2.09 11.47
N ASN A 151 17.57 -0.79 11.67
CA ASN A 151 16.30 -0.26 12.18
C ASN A 151 15.26 -0.01 11.07
N ASP A 152 15.59 -0.26 9.80
CA ASP A 152 14.61 -0.23 8.70
C ASP A 152 13.81 -1.53 8.66
N THR A 153 12.86 -1.66 9.54
CA THR A 153 11.93 -2.81 9.57
C THR A 153 10.78 -2.66 8.57
N GLN A 154 10.55 -1.45 8.06
CA GLN A 154 9.43 -1.13 7.19
C GLN A 154 9.68 -1.55 5.73
N THR A 155 10.85 -1.24 5.17
CA THR A 155 11.21 -1.59 3.78
C THR A 155 11.22 -3.10 3.55
N PRO A 156 11.88 -3.94 4.39
CA PRO A 156 11.85 -5.39 4.23
C PRO A 156 10.44 -5.97 4.33
N TYR A 157 9.64 -5.50 5.29
CA TYR A 157 8.25 -5.94 5.43
C TYR A 157 7.44 -5.66 4.17
N LEU A 158 7.50 -4.44 3.64
CA LEU A 158 6.76 -4.04 2.44
C LEU A 158 7.20 -4.85 1.22
N LYS A 159 8.51 -5.04 1.02
CA LYS A 159 9.04 -5.88 -0.07
C LYS A 159 8.54 -7.32 0.04
N THR A 160 8.58 -7.89 1.25
CA THR A 160 8.11 -9.26 1.50
C THR A 160 6.62 -9.39 1.21
N PHE A 161 5.80 -8.49 1.75
CA PHE A 161 4.36 -8.56 1.57
C PHE A 161 3.93 -8.33 0.12
N LEU A 162 4.45 -7.29 -0.53
CA LEU A 162 4.14 -7.00 -1.94
C LEU A 162 4.59 -8.13 -2.86
N GLY A 163 5.80 -8.65 -2.63
CA GLY A 163 6.33 -9.80 -3.37
C GLY A 163 5.51 -11.07 -3.16
N PHE A 164 5.03 -11.31 -1.95
CA PHE A 164 4.14 -12.43 -1.64
C PHE A 164 2.83 -12.37 -2.45
N LEU A 165 2.29 -11.18 -2.69
CA LEU A 165 1.13 -11.00 -3.57
C LEU A 165 1.47 -11.01 -5.07
N GLY A 166 2.77 -10.98 -5.46
CA GLY A 166 3.22 -11.00 -6.85
C GLY A 166 3.63 -9.63 -7.41
N MET A 167 3.60 -8.58 -6.60
CA MET A 167 4.03 -7.23 -6.97
C MET A 167 5.53 -7.09 -6.71
N THR A 168 6.35 -7.37 -7.72
CA THR A 168 7.84 -7.41 -7.60
C THR A 168 8.53 -6.16 -8.15
N ASP A 169 7.87 -5.37 -9.00
CA ASP A 169 8.40 -4.09 -9.48
C ASP A 169 8.06 -2.96 -8.49
N VAL A 170 8.86 -2.86 -7.42
CA VAL A 170 8.64 -1.94 -6.30
C VAL A 170 9.78 -0.93 -6.21
N GLU A 171 9.43 0.35 -6.28
CA GLU A 171 10.35 1.47 -6.12
C GLU A 171 10.01 2.27 -4.86
N PHE A 172 11.03 2.61 -4.08
CA PHE A 172 10.88 3.38 -2.85
C PHE A 172 11.35 4.82 -3.05
N ILE A 173 10.50 5.76 -2.65
CA ILE A 173 10.81 7.19 -2.55
C ILE A 173 10.80 7.55 -1.07
N TYR A 174 11.96 7.93 -0.55
CA TYR A 174 12.13 8.20 0.87
C TYR A 174 12.13 9.70 1.16
N ALA A 175 11.37 10.10 2.19
CA ALA A 175 11.49 11.38 2.88
C ALA A 175 11.88 11.10 4.34
N GLU A 176 13.17 11.11 4.66
CA GLU A 176 13.72 10.73 5.96
C GLU A 176 14.35 11.90 6.69
N GLY A 177 14.23 11.91 8.04
CA GLY A 177 14.71 13.01 8.88
C GLY A 177 13.66 14.10 9.10
N LEU A 178 12.40 13.82 8.85
CA LEU A 178 11.31 14.81 8.96
C LEU A 178 11.08 15.35 10.38
N ALA A 179 11.58 14.67 11.42
CA ALA A 179 11.52 15.12 12.82
C ALA A 179 12.89 15.56 13.39
N MET A 180 13.90 15.73 12.51
CA MET A 180 15.28 16.08 12.92
C MET A 180 15.59 17.59 12.80
N GLY A 181 14.57 18.44 12.91
CA GLY A 181 14.66 19.89 12.74
C GLY A 181 14.26 20.35 11.33
N GLU A 182 14.04 21.66 11.20
CA GLU A 182 13.45 22.25 9.98
C GLU A 182 14.35 22.08 8.74
N ALA A 183 15.66 22.29 8.89
CA ALA A 183 16.60 22.09 7.79
C ALA A 183 16.59 20.66 7.28
N ALA A 184 16.67 19.66 8.17
CA ALA A 184 16.62 18.25 7.80
C ALA A 184 15.28 17.87 7.15
N ALA A 185 14.18 18.42 7.65
CA ALA A 185 12.86 18.18 7.06
C ALA A 185 12.73 18.81 5.66
N ASN A 186 13.33 19.98 5.42
CA ASN A 186 13.37 20.61 4.10
C ASN A 186 14.21 19.78 3.10
N ASP A 187 15.38 19.30 3.54
CA ASP A 187 16.25 18.43 2.75
C ASP A 187 15.54 17.11 2.41
N ALA A 188 14.85 16.51 3.37
CA ALA A 188 14.08 15.28 3.16
C ALA A 188 12.99 15.44 2.09
N ARG A 189 12.24 16.55 2.16
CA ARG A 189 11.22 16.87 1.13
C ARG A 189 11.84 17.16 -0.23
N ALA A 190 12.94 17.90 -0.27
CA ALA A 190 13.65 18.20 -1.52
C ALA A 190 14.17 16.93 -2.19
N SER A 191 14.81 16.03 -1.42
CA SER A 191 15.31 14.73 -1.90
C SER A 191 14.17 13.86 -2.47
N ALA A 192 13.05 13.76 -1.75
CA ALA A 192 11.89 13.01 -2.23
C ALA A 192 11.32 13.60 -3.53
N ARG A 193 11.22 14.94 -3.64
CA ARG A 193 10.76 15.60 -4.88
C ARG A 193 11.73 15.42 -6.04
N GLN A 194 13.03 15.37 -5.78
CA GLN A 194 14.01 15.04 -6.81
C GLN A 194 13.82 13.63 -7.33
N ALA A 195 13.58 12.65 -6.45
CA ALA A 195 13.26 11.28 -6.85
C ALA A 195 11.94 11.22 -7.64
N ILE A 196 10.89 11.94 -7.20
CA ILE A 196 9.61 12.04 -7.94
C ILE A 196 9.82 12.66 -9.34
N ALA A 197 10.68 13.65 -9.46
CA ALA A 197 10.94 14.30 -10.77
C ALA A 197 11.64 13.36 -11.76
N ALA A 198 12.38 12.35 -11.26
CA ALA A 198 13.09 11.37 -12.08
C ALA A 198 12.18 10.22 -12.59
N VAL A 199 10.95 10.06 -12.04
CA VAL A 199 9.92 9.12 -12.51
C VAL A 199 9.31 9.63 -13.83
#